data_665219aa1bcfb468b055e78554a6d550
#
_entry.id   665219aa1bcfb468b055e78554a6d550
#
_cell.length_a   1.000
_cell.length_b   1.000
_cell.length_c   1.000
_cell.angle_alpha   90.00
_cell.angle_beta   90.00
_cell.angle_gamma   90.00
#
_symmetry.space_group_name_H-M   'P 1'
#
loop_
_entity.id
_entity.type
_entity.pdbx_description
1 polymer ?
#
loop_
_entity_poly.entity_id
_entity_poly.type
_entity_poly.pdbx_seq_one_letter_code
_entity_poly.pdbx_strand_id
1 'polypeptide(L)'
;MSILCGVPILECVYCLGCARWLWQKCLYTAGHESENWGLATAEEFEPVPRLCRLILSVYEDDLRYPLWAPPGGYGINPDWVIVKRTYEETGGCATPYMIYLDHDNVDIVLAIRGLNLAKESDYAVLLDNKLGQTKFDGGYVHNGLLKAAKWIFDAECELLRDLVEMNPDYRLTFAGHSLGAGIVSLIAMYAVQNRDKLGTIERKRIRCFAMAPARCVSLNLAVRYADVINSIVLQDDFLPRTTTALEDVYKSIFCLPCLLCLMCVKDTCTLEEKKLKDPRRLYAPGRLYHIVERKPFR
;
A
#
# COMPACT_ATOMS: atom_id res chain seq x y z
N MET A 1 1.43 -1.64 -29.22
CA MET A 1 0.85 -0.28 -29.28
C MET A 1 0.09 0.11 -28.01
N SER A 2 -0.60 -0.80 -27.33
CA SER A 2 -1.39 -0.50 -26.12
C SER A 2 -0.56 -0.11 -24.87
N ILE A 3 0.65 -0.62 -24.71
CA ILE A 3 1.50 -0.38 -23.54
C ILE A 3 2.14 1.02 -23.59
N LEU A 4 2.55 1.49 -24.75
CA LEU A 4 3.10 2.84 -24.95
C LEU A 4 2.05 3.95 -24.70
N CYS A 5 0.76 3.65 -24.85
CA CYS A 5 -0.31 4.59 -24.53
C CYS A 5 -0.73 4.56 -23.04
N GLY A 6 -0.45 3.49 -22.30
CA GLY A 6 -0.83 3.36 -20.88
C GLY A 6 -0.01 4.24 -19.95
N VAL A 7 1.28 4.42 -20.23
CA VAL A 7 2.18 5.26 -19.43
C VAL A 7 1.70 6.72 -19.39
N PRO A 8 1.40 7.40 -20.52
CA PRO A 8 0.89 8.77 -20.49
C PRO A 8 -0.42 8.93 -19.74
N ILE A 9 -1.24 7.90 -19.67
CA ILE A 9 -2.56 7.98 -19.01
C ILE A 9 -2.43 7.85 -17.50
N LEU A 10 -1.57 6.98 -16.99
CA LEU A 10 -1.25 6.93 -15.58
C LEU A 10 -0.57 8.23 -15.12
N GLU A 11 0.29 8.81 -15.95
CA GLU A 11 0.83 10.15 -15.73
C GLU A 11 -0.29 11.20 -15.70
N CYS A 12 -1.26 11.14 -16.62
CA CYS A 12 -2.43 12.02 -16.60
C CYS A 12 -3.27 11.85 -15.34
N VAL A 13 -3.51 10.62 -14.88
CA VAL A 13 -4.24 10.35 -13.61
C VAL A 13 -3.47 10.91 -12.42
N TYR A 14 -2.14 10.74 -12.41
CA TYR A 14 -1.27 11.37 -11.40
C TYR A 14 -1.32 12.90 -11.47
N CYS A 15 -1.22 13.48 -12.65
CA CYS A 15 -1.33 14.94 -12.87
C CYS A 15 -2.68 15.48 -12.41
N LEU A 16 -3.78 14.77 -12.70
CA LEU A 16 -5.12 15.14 -12.22
C LEU A 16 -5.23 15.01 -10.70
N GLY A 17 -4.63 13.99 -10.11
CA GLY A 17 -4.51 13.82 -8.66
C GLY A 17 -3.75 14.98 -8.01
N CYS A 18 -2.61 15.36 -8.59
CA CYS A 18 -1.79 16.50 -8.14
C CYS A 18 -2.53 17.82 -8.32
N ALA A 19 -3.21 18.02 -9.45
CA ALA A 19 -4.01 19.23 -9.71
C ALA A 19 -5.17 19.36 -8.71
N ARG A 20 -5.86 18.24 -8.42
CA ARG A 20 -6.91 18.20 -7.41
C ARG A 20 -6.36 18.50 -6.01
N TRP A 21 -5.21 17.90 -5.65
CA TRP A 21 -4.55 18.17 -4.39
C TRP A 21 -4.15 19.64 -4.24
N LEU A 22 -3.55 20.24 -5.28
CA LEU A 22 -3.21 21.67 -5.32
C LEU A 22 -4.46 22.54 -5.17
N TRP A 23 -5.53 22.20 -5.88
CA TRP A 23 -6.81 22.92 -5.81
C TRP A 23 -7.42 22.88 -4.40
N GLN A 24 -7.46 21.69 -3.78
CA GLN A 24 -7.96 21.52 -2.42
C GLN A 24 -7.05 22.21 -1.39
N LYS A 25 -5.73 22.17 -1.60
CA LYS A 25 -4.77 22.92 -0.77
C LYS A 25 -4.98 24.43 -0.91
N CYS A 26 -5.28 24.94 -2.10
CA CYS A 26 -5.62 26.34 -2.32
C CYS A 26 -6.93 26.75 -1.65
N LEU A 27 -7.93 25.88 -1.69
CA LEU A 27 -9.23 26.11 -1.04
C LEU A 27 -9.23 25.82 0.47
N TYR A 28 -8.15 25.26 1.01
CA TYR A 28 -8.03 24.84 2.40
C TYR A 28 -9.10 23.84 2.88
N THR A 29 -9.58 22.99 1.97
CA THR A 29 -10.59 21.96 2.25
C THR A 29 -9.98 20.60 2.61
N ALA A 30 -8.65 20.47 2.54
CA ALA A 30 -7.96 19.25 2.92
C ALA A 30 -8.27 18.87 4.37
N GLY A 31 -8.71 17.63 4.58
CA GLY A 31 -9.00 17.09 5.90
C GLY A 31 -10.39 17.36 6.45
N HIS A 32 -11.29 18.05 5.73
CA HIS A 32 -12.68 18.23 6.18
C HIS A 32 -13.38 16.89 6.49
N GLU A 33 -13.08 15.84 5.71
CA GLU A 33 -13.67 14.50 5.87
C GLU A 33 -13.23 13.79 7.17
N SER A 34 -12.10 14.21 7.75
CA SER A 34 -11.53 13.65 8.98
C SER A 34 -11.52 14.64 10.15
N GLU A 35 -12.22 15.76 10.03
CA GLU A 35 -12.22 16.83 11.03
C GLU A 35 -12.69 16.35 12.42
N ASN A 36 -13.63 15.41 12.43
CA ASN A 36 -14.21 14.82 13.63
C ASN A 36 -13.52 13.52 14.08
N TRP A 37 -12.42 13.12 13.43
CA TRP A 37 -11.70 11.93 13.85
C TRP A 37 -10.85 12.23 15.08
N GLY A 38 -10.67 11.21 15.94
CA GLY A 38 -9.75 11.30 17.06
C GLY A 38 -8.31 11.53 16.61
N LEU A 39 -7.52 12.23 17.43
CA LEU A 39 -6.10 12.40 17.18
C LEU A 39 -5.35 11.10 17.43
N ALA A 40 -4.39 10.77 16.57
CA ALA A 40 -3.45 9.70 16.81
C ALA A 40 -2.53 10.05 17.98
N THR A 41 -2.14 9.05 18.77
CA THR A 41 -1.13 9.23 19.81
C THR A 41 0.27 9.30 19.22
N ALA A 42 1.22 9.85 19.98
CA ALA A 42 2.62 9.88 19.55
C ALA A 42 3.19 8.47 19.32
N GLU A 43 2.79 7.50 20.15
CA GLU A 43 3.21 6.10 20.05
C GLU A 43 2.68 5.41 18.79
N GLU A 44 1.43 5.71 18.40
CA GLU A 44 0.84 5.18 17.16
C GLU A 44 1.54 5.70 15.91
N PHE A 45 2.02 6.95 15.94
CA PHE A 45 2.64 7.60 14.78
C PHE A 45 4.16 7.45 14.73
N GLU A 46 4.82 7.18 15.86
CA GLU A 46 6.29 7.10 15.98
C GLU A 46 6.94 6.23 14.88
N PRO A 47 6.42 5.03 14.54
CA PRO A 47 7.08 4.18 13.54
C PRO A 47 7.01 4.73 12.11
N VAL A 48 6.06 5.61 11.81
CA VAL A 48 5.74 6.04 10.44
C VAL A 48 6.91 6.72 9.73
N PRO A 49 7.59 7.75 10.30
CA PRO A 49 8.71 8.42 9.62
C PRO A 49 9.89 7.48 9.34
N ARG A 50 10.20 6.57 10.27
CA ARG A 50 11.25 5.57 10.12
C ARG A 50 10.91 4.59 9.00
N LEU A 51 9.72 4.04 9.01
CA LEU A 51 9.26 3.10 7.98
C LEU A 51 9.17 3.74 6.59
N CYS A 52 8.79 5.02 6.51
CA CYS A 52 8.85 5.76 5.25
C CYS A 52 10.27 5.81 4.68
N ARG A 53 11.28 6.10 5.50
CA ARG A 53 12.70 6.12 5.07
C ARG A 53 13.15 4.72 4.62
N LEU A 54 12.72 3.67 5.34
CA LEU A 54 13.04 2.29 4.98
C LEU A 54 12.41 1.90 3.64
N ILE A 55 11.15 2.28 3.39
CA ILE A 55 10.49 2.05 2.10
C ILE A 55 11.22 2.81 0.97
N LEU A 56 11.61 4.06 1.21
CA LEU A 56 12.34 4.86 0.23
C LEU A 56 13.70 4.26 -0.10
N SER A 57 14.39 3.68 0.87
CA SER A 57 15.69 3.04 0.66
C SER A 57 15.63 1.80 -0.25
N VAL A 58 14.46 1.19 -0.44
CA VAL A 58 14.26 0.09 -1.40
C VAL A 58 14.47 0.55 -2.84
N TYR A 59 14.34 1.86 -3.12
CA TYR A 59 14.55 2.43 -4.46
C TYR A 59 16.04 2.59 -4.83
N GLU A 60 16.94 2.56 -3.84
CA GLU A 60 18.38 2.66 -4.08
C GLU A 60 18.94 1.33 -4.57
N ASP A 61 19.92 1.40 -5.46
CA ASP A 61 20.66 0.20 -5.88
C ASP A 61 21.67 -0.19 -4.79
N ASP A 62 22.44 0.78 -4.28
CA ASP A 62 23.42 0.59 -3.20
C ASP A 62 23.12 1.54 -2.03
N LEU A 63 22.84 0.98 -0.85
CA LEU A 63 22.53 1.73 0.36
C LEU A 63 23.75 2.40 1.00
N ARG A 64 24.96 1.98 0.63
CA ARG A 64 26.20 2.61 1.11
C ARG A 64 26.52 3.89 0.34
N TYR A 65 26.02 3.97 -0.91
CA TYR A 65 26.18 5.13 -1.80
C TYR A 65 24.83 5.56 -2.38
N PRO A 66 23.87 5.99 -1.52
CA PRO A 66 22.52 6.30 -1.96
C PRO A 66 22.50 7.54 -2.85
N LEU A 67 21.75 7.47 -3.96
CA LEU A 67 21.59 8.57 -4.91
C LEU A 67 20.44 9.51 -4.55
N TRP A 68 19.44 9.01 -3.85
CA TRP A 68 18.17 9.70 -3.59
C TRP A 68 17.88 9.92 -2.11
N ALA A 69 18.90 9.75 -1.26
CA ALA A 69 18.70 9.91 0.17
C ALA A 69 18.24 11.33 0.54
N PRO A 70 17.28 11.46 1.44
CA PRO A 70 16.87 12.76 1.96
C PRO A 70 18.02 13.41 2.76
N PRO A 71 17.96 14.72 3.00
CA PRO A 71 18.90 15.38 3.90
C PRO A 71 19.02 14.65 5.24
N GLY A 72 20.25 14.29 5.66
CA GLY A 72 20.51 13.47 6.85
C GLY A 72 20.48 11.96 6.60
N GLY A 73 20.32 11.50 5.35
CA GLY A 73 20.33 10.09 4.97
C GLY A 73 19.04 9.35 5.31
N TYR A 74 19.03 8.04 5.08
CA TYR A 74 17.89 7.18 5.44
C TYR A 74 17.85 6.82 6.93
N GLY A 75 18.95 6.98 7.65
CA GLY A 75 19.07 6.58 9.04
C GLY A 75 18.95 5.06 9.23
N ILE A 76 19.46 4.29 8.27
CA ILE A 76 19.50 2.82 8.29
C ILE A 76 20.95 2.34 8.22
N ASN A 77 21.22 1.20 8.85
CA ASN A 77 22.51 0.54 8.74
C ASN A 77 22.47 -0.48 7.58
N PRO A 78 23.26 -0.29 6.49
CA PRO A 78 23.25 -1.23 5.37
C PRO A 78 23.63 -2.67 5.75
N ASP A 79 24.37 -2.87 6.84
CA ASP A 79 24.81 -4.21 7.28
C ASP A 79 23.67 -4.99 7.98
N TRP A 80 22.54 -4.36 8.28
CA TRP A 80 21.34 -4.98 8.84
C TRP A 80 20.32 -5.39 7.77
N VAL A 81 20.65 -5.18 6.49
CA VAL A 81 19.86 -5.70 5.37
C VAL A 81 20.11 -7.18 5.21
N ILE A 82 19.10 -7.99 5.48
CA ILE A 82 19.19 -9.46 5.38
C ILE A 82 18.99 -9.90 3.92
N VAL A 83 17.97 -9.31 3.27
CA VAL A 83 17.63 -9.60 1.87
C VAL A 83 17.20 -8.31 1.19
N LYS A 84 17.63 -8.16 -0.07
CA LYS A 84 17.13 -7.16 -1.00
C LYS A 84 16.85 -7.84 -2.33
N ARG A 85 15.60 -7.80 -2.80
CA ARG A 85 15.17 -8.43 -4.05
C ARG A 85 14.90 -7.38 -5.11
N THR A 86 15.52 -7.56 -6.25
CA THR A 86 15.36 -6.72 -7.45
C THR A 86 14.22 -7.23 -8.34
N TYR A 87 13.90 -6.52 -9.41
CA TYR A 87 12.95 -6.99 -10.42
C TYR A 87 13.39 -8.28 -11.12
N GLU A 88 14.68 -8.49 -11.27
CA GLU A 88 15.25 -9.68 -11.90
C GLU A 88 15.05 -10.89 -11.00
N GLU A 89 15.31 -10.75 -9.71
CA GLU A 89 15.15 -11.83 -8.73
C GLU A 89 13.68 -12.17 -8.44
N THR A 90 12.77 -11.19 -8.54
CA THR A 90 11.33 -11.46 -8.41
C THR A 90 10.69 -12.01 -9.68
N GLY A 91 11.42 -12.00 -10.81
CA GLY A 91 10.89 -12.46 -12.10
C GLY A 91 9.62 -11.72 -12.54
N GLY A 92 9.40 -10.50 -12.02
CA GLY A 92 8.19 -9.72 -12.28
C GLY A 92 6.93 -10.17 -11.52
N CYS A 93 7.05 -11.15 -10.62
CA CYS A 93 5.92 -11.62 -9.80
C CYS A 93 5.54 -10.62 -8.69
N ALA A 94 6.50 -9.80 -8.28
CA ALA A 94 6.33 -8.76 -7.26
C ALA A 94 7.27 -7.57 -7.52
N THR A 95 6.92 -6.42 -6.96
CA THR A 95 7.82 -5.25 -6.92
C THR A 95 9.02 -5.52 -6.01
N PRO A 96 10.17 -4.87 -6.22
CA PRO A 96 11.33 -4.99 -5.34
C PRO A 96 11.01 -4.73 -3.89
N TYR A 97 11.66 -5.51 -3.02
CA TYR A 97 11.48 -5.42 -1.58
C TYR A 97 12.78 -5.70 -0.83
N MET A 98 12.76 -5.44 0.46
CA MET A 98 13.89 -5.63 1.35
C MET A 98 13.41 -6.18 2.70
N ILE A 99 14.19 -7.10 3.29
CA ILE A 99 14.04 -7.52 4.68
C ILE A 99 15.17 -6.90 5.48
N TYR A 100 14.80 -6.15 6.50
CA TYR A 100 15.70 -5.39 7.36
C TYR A 100 15.53 -5.78 8.81
N LEU A 101 16.64 -6.10 9.50
CA LEU A 101 16.64 -6.43 10.92
C LEU A 101 17.01 -5.18 11.73
N ASP A 102 16.00 -4.46 12.19
CA ASP A 102 16.17 -3.21 12.91
C ASP A 102 16.45 -3.47 14.41
N HIS A 103 17.72 -3.51 14.76
CA HIS A 103 18.15 -3.76 16.13
C HIS A 103 17.81 -2.60 17.08
N ASP A 104 17.82 -1.36 16.58
CA ASP A 104 17.53 -0.18 17.40
C ASP A 104 16.05 -0.12 17.81
N ASN A 105 15.15 -0.62 16.97
CA ASN A 105 13.70 -0.59 17.18
C ASN A 105 13.08 -1.95 17.50
N VAL A 106 13.91 -3.00 17.65
CA VAL A 106 13.48 -4.36 17.99
C VAL A 106 12.42 -4.85 16.97
N ASP A 107 12.79 -4.81 15.67
CA ASP A 107 11.82 -4.96 14.58
C ASP A 107 12.41 -5.72 13.39
N ILE A 108 11.70 -6.71 12.89
CA ILE A 108 11.98 -7.38 11.62
C ILE A 108 11.06 -6.72 10.58
N VAL A 109 11.62 -5.99 9.62
CA VAL A 109 10.82 -5.20 8.68
C VAL A 109 10.96 -5.73 7.26
N LEU A 110 9.84 -6.14 6.65
CA LEU A 110 9.74 -6.38 5.23
C LEU A 110 9.17 -5.12 4.57
N ALA A 111 9.99 -4.41 3.79
CA ALA A 111 9.65 -3.15 3.14
C ALA A 111 9.50 -3.34 1.62
N ILE A 112 8.39 -2.86 1.05
CA ILE A 112 8.09 -2.95 -0.39
C ILE A 112 7.92 -1.55 -0.97
N ARG A 113 8.60 -1.28 -2.10
CA ARG A 113 8.47 -0.02 -2.83
C ARG A 113 7.13 0.08 -3.58
N GLY A 114 6.81 1.26 -4.04
CA GLY A 114 5.65 1.52 -4.89
C GLY A 114 5.87 1.17 -6.36
N LEU A 115 4.84 1.43 -7.15
CA LEU A 115 4.78 1.24 -8.60
C LEU A 115 5.96 1.91 -9.31
N ASN A 116 6.58 1.19 -10.25
CA ASN A 116 7.51 1.75 -11.22
C ASN A 116 6.80 1.88 -12.58
N LEU A 117 6.61 3.12 -13.03
CA LEU A 117 5.92 3.41 -14.28
C LEU A 117 6.63 2.86 -15.53
N ALA A 118 7.92 2.54 -15.45
CA ALA A 118 8.69 1.95 -16.54
C ALA A 118 8.64 0.40 -16.56
N LYS A 119 8.01 -0.25 -15.57
CA LYS A 119 7.98 -1.72 -15.47
C LYS A 119 6.58 -2.27 -15.74
N GLU A 120 6.48 -3.05 -16.82
CA GLU A 120 5.23 -3.69 -17.23
C GLU A 120 4.68 -4.66 -16.17
N SER A 121 5.57 -5.36 -15.45
CA SER A 121 5.18 -6.29 -14.38
C SER A 121 4.35 -5.63 -13.28
N ASP A 122 4.70 -4.39 -12.89
CA ASP A 122 3.97 -3.67 -11.86
C ASP A 122 2.55 -3.31 -12.30
N TYR A 123 2.38 -2.95 -13.60
CA TYR A 123 1.06 -2.74 -14.19
C TYR A 123 0.25 -4.04 -14.24
N ALA A 124 0.89 -5.14 -14.59
CA ALA A 124 0.22 -6.44 -14.63
C ALA A 124 -0.37 -6.80 -13.25
N VAL A 125 0.39 -6.57 -12.18
CA VAL A 125 -0.09 -6.75 -10.79
C VAL A 125 -1.24 -5.81 -10.47
N LEU A 126 -1.12 -4.52 -10.81
CA LEU A 126 -2.12 -3.50 -10.52
C LEU A 126 -3.43 -3.71 -11.29
N LEU A 127 -3.36 -4.13 -12.54
CA LEU A 127 -4.50 -4.29 -13.42
C LEU A 127 -5.20 -5.66 -13.31
N ASP A 128 -4.56 -6.65 -12.69
CA ASP A 128 -5.18 -7.96 -12.45
C ASP A 128 -6.17 -7.88 -11.27
N ASN A 129 -7.20 -7.06 -11.45
CA ASN A 129 -8.25 -6.88 -10.46
C ASN A 129 -9.55 -7.55 -10.92
N LYS A 130 -9.73 -8.81 -10.56
CA LYS A 130 -10.98 -9.54 -10.78
C LYS A 130 -11.99 -9.18 -9.69
N LEU A 131 -12.53 -7.98 -9.76
CA LEU A 131 -13.42 -7.42 -8.73
C LEU A 131 -14.54 -8.39 -8.33
N GLY A 132 -14.61 -8.72 -7.05
CA GLY A 132 -15.61 -9.62 -6.48
C GLY A 132 -15.45 -11.09 -6.85
N GLN A 133 -14.32 -11.50 -7.45
CA GLN A 133 -14.04 -12.90 -7.82
C GLN A 133 -13.03 -13.55 -6.88
N THR A 134 -12.04 -12.80 -6.38
CA THR A 134 -10.99 -13.34 -5.52
C THR A 134 -11.43 -13.29 -4.07
N LYS A 135 -11.73 -14.46 -3.52
CA LYS A 135 -12.13 -14.64 -2.12
C LYS A 135 -10.92 -14.87 -1.23
N PHE A 136 -10.94 -14.28 -0.05
CA PHE A 136 -9.94 -14.46 0.99
C PHE A 136 -10.61 -14.27 2.35
N ASP A 137 -10.42 -15.18 3.29
CA ASP A 137 -10.88 -15.10 4.69
C ASP A 137 -12.33 -14.57 4.88
N GLY A 138 -13.26 -15.06 4.06
CA GLY A 138 -14.68 -14.66 4.12
C GLY A 138 -14.99 -13.28 3.52
N GLY A 139 -14.03 -12.67 2.82
CA GLY A 139 -14.21 -11.43 2.09
C GLY A 139 -13.65 -11.48 0.68
N TYR A 140 -13.47 -10.31 0.07
CA TYR A 140 -12.94 -10.15 -1.28
C TYR A 140 -11.67 -9.29 -1.25
N VAL A 141 -10.73 -9.61 -2.11
CA VAL A 141 -9.45 -8.90 -2.23
C VAL A 141 -9.06 -8.69 -3.69
N HIS A 142 -8.13 -7.77 -3.91
CA HIS A 142 -7.52 -7.51 -5.21
C HIS A 142 -6.68 -8.72 -5.64
N ASN A 143 -6.95 -9.28 -6.82
CA ASN A 143 -6.36 -10.53 -7.30
C ASN A 143 -4.84 -10.45 -7.48
N GLY A 144 -4.35 -9.48 -8.25
CA GLY A 144 -2.93 -9.33 -8.55
C GLY A 144 -2.10 -9.05 -7.30
N LEU A 145 -2.60 -8.19 -6.40
CA LEU A 145 -1.92 -7.91 -5.13
C LEU A 145 -1.86 -9.15 -4.23
N LEU A 146 -2.91 -9.98 -4.21
CA LEU A 146 -2.89 -11.23 -3.46
C LEU A 146 -1.88 -12.24 -4.03
N LYS A 147 -1.77 -12.33 -5.35
CA LYS A 147 -0.77 -13.19 -6.00
C LYS A 147 0.66 -12.78 -5.64
N ALA A 148 0.95 -11.48 -5.75
CA ALA A 148 2.25 -10.94 -5.38
C ALA A 148 2.54 -11.15 -3.88
N ALA A 149 1.55 -10.92 -3.01
CA ALA A 149 1.67 -11.13 -1.57
C ALA A 149 1.97 -12.60 -1.21
N LYS A 150 1.26 -13.54 -1.83
CA LYS A 150 1.52 -14.97 -1.61
C LYS A 150 2.90 -15.37 -2.11
N TRP A 151 3.28 -14.90 -3.29
CA TRP A 151 4.60 -15.20 -3.85
C TRP A 151 5.74 -14.75 -2.92
N ILE A 152 5.67 -13.49 -2.41
CA ILE A 152 6.68 -12.98 -1.46
C ILE A 152 6.65 -13.79 -0.17
N PHE A 153 5.47 -14.07 0.38
CA PHE A 153 5.34 -14.83 1.62
C PHE A 153 5.95 -16.23 1.47
N ASP A 154 5.62 -16.92 0.39
CA ASP A 154 6.11 -18.28 0.14
C ASP A 154 7.63 -18.29 -0.13
N ALA A 155 8.17 -17.25 -0.80
CA ALA A 155 9.60 -17.12 -1.07
C ALA A 155 10.44 -16.85 0.20
N GLU A 156 9.90 -16.07 1.14
CA GLU A 156 10.67 -15.61 2.32
C GLU A 156 10.17 -16.22 3.65
N CYS A 157 9.21 -17.14 3.61
CA CYS A 157 8.57 -17.71 4.80
C CYS A 157 9.56 -18.37 5.75
N GLU A 158 10.50 -19.16 5.22
CA GLU A 158 11.50 -19.85 6.02
C GLU A 158 12.46 -18.85 6.69
N LEU A 159 12.94 -17.88 5.92
CA LEU A 159 13.80 -16.82 6.44
C LEU A 159 13.09 -15.99 7.52
N LEU A 160 11.84 -15.60 7.27
CA LEU A 160 11.05 -14.84 8.26
C LEU A 160 10.81 -15.65 9.53
N ARG A 161 10.55 -16.96 9.42
CA ARG A 161 10.44 -17.85 10.58
C ARG A 161 11.72 -17.87 11.39
N ASP A 162 12.87 -18.11 10.74
CA ASP A 162 14.16 -18.19 11.40
C ASP A 162 14.51 -16.88 12.12
N LEU A 163 14.24 -15.73 11.47
CA LEU A 163 14.43 -14.42 12.09
C LEU A 163 13.52 -14.21 13.30
N VAL A 164 12.26 -14.63 13.23
CA VAL A 164 11.29 -14.53 14.35
C VAL A 164 11.70 -15.41 15.52
N GLU A 165 12.19 -16.63 15.26
CA GLU A 165 12.64 -17.58 16.29
C GLU A 165 13.95 -17.13 16.96
N MET A 166 14.89 -16.60 16.17
CA MET A 166 16.15 -16.05 16.70
C MET A 166 15.95 -14.76 17.49
N ASN A 167 14.87 -14.01 17.22
CA ASN A 167 14.58 -12.73 17.84
C ASN A 167 13.18 -12.73 18.48
N PRO A 168 12.96 -13.45 19.60
CA PRO A 168 11.63 -13.67 20.16
C PRO A 168 10.94 -12.41 20.66
N ASP A 169 11.68 -11.36 20.96
CA ASP A 169 11.14 -10.06 21.42
C ASP A 169 10.85 -9.09 20.27
N TYR A 170 11.34 -9.39 19.05
CA TYR A 170 11.14 -8.48 17.91
C TYR A 170 9.73 -8.59 17.36
N ARG A 171 9.23 -7.46 16.84
CA ARG A 171 8.01 -7.42 16.05
C ARG A 171 8.29 -7.81 14.61
N LEU A 172 7.29 -8.30 13.93
CA LEU A 172 7.31 -8.53 12.49
C LEU A 172 6.46 -7.45 11.82
N THR A 173 7.11 -6.53 11.14
CA THR A 173 6.50 -5.36 10.52
C THR A 173 6.54 -5.46 9.00
N PHE A 174 5.39 -5.32 8.37
CA PHE A 174 5.26 -5.19 6.93
C PHE A 174 5.02 -3.73 6.59
N ALA A 175 5.86 -3.13 5.74
CA ALA A 175 5.77 -1.72 5.38
C ALA A 175 5.83 -1.53 3.86
N GLY A 176 4.98 -0.68 3.29
CA GLY A 176 4.96 -0.48 1.85
C GLY A 176 4.31 0.83 1.44
N HIS A 177 4.58 1.25 0.21
CA HIS A 177 4.04 2.47 -0.38
C HIS A 177 3.22 2.15 -1.63
N SER A 178 2.06 2.77 -1.81
CA SER A 178 1.23 2.70 -3.01
C SER A 178 0.88 1.25 -3.39
N LEU A 179 1.37 0.72 -4.52
CA LEU A 179 1.24 -0.68 -4.92
C LEU A 179 1.79 -1.62 -3.84
N GLY A 180 3.00 -1.32 -3.33
CA GLY A 180 3.62 -2.08 -2.24
C GLY A 180 2.80 -2.04 -0.95
N ALA A 181 2.08 -0.95 -0.66
CA ALA A 181 1.19 -0.86 0.49
C ALA A 181 0.03 -1.87 0.41
N GLY A 182 -0.55 -2.05 -0.78
CA GLY A 182 -1.55 -3.09 -1.02
C GLY A 182 -0.97 -4.50 -0.83
N ILE A 183 0.23 -4.74 -1.35
CA ILE A 183 0.90 -6.04 -1.24
C ILE A 183 1.20 -6.37 0.23
N VAL A 184 1.84 -5.47 0.99
CA VAL A 184 2.18 -5.72 2.41
C VAL A 184 0.95 -5.92 3.28
N SER A 185 -0.16 -5.25 2.96
CA SER A 185 -1.42 -5.46 3.68
C SER A 185 -1.93 -6.89 3.52
N LEU A 186 -1.86 -7.44 2.31
CA LEU A 186 -2.27 -8.81 2.05
C LEU A 186 -1.24 -9.82 2.59
N ILE A 187 0.07 -9.51 2.59
CA ILE A 187 1.08 -10.32 3.28
C ILE A 187 0.77 -10.39 4.79
N ALA A 188 0.46 -9.25 5.42
CA ALA A 188 0.14 -9.21 6.84
C ALA A 188 -1.09 -10.06 7.18
N MET A 189 -2.16 -9.98 6.37
CA MET A 189 -3.33 -10.83 6.53
C MET A 189 -2.98 -12.31 6.37
N TYR A 190 -2.17 -12.65 5.36
CA TYR A 190 -1.75 -14.02 5.09
C TYR A 190 -0.84 -14.55 6.20
N ALA A 191 0.08 -13.72 6.72
CA ALA A 191 0.93 -14.04 7.86
C ALA A 191 0.12 -14.31 9.13
N VAL A 192 -0.91 -13.50 9.40
CA VAL A 192 -1.82 -13.72 10.53
C VAL A 192 -2.55 -15.06 10.44
N GLN A 193 -2.93 -15.48 9.24
CA GLN A 193 -3.59 -16.79 9.04
C GLN A 193 -2.63 -17.98 9.10
N ASN A 194 -1.34 -17.77 8.77
CA ASN A 194 -0.32 -18.82 8.70
C ASN A 194 0.79 -18.59 9.73
N ARG A 195 0.42 -18.18 10.96
CA ARG A 195 1.38 -17.91 12.04
C ARG A 195 2.19 -19.14 12.45
N ASP A 196 1.64 -20.32 12.28
CA ASP A 196 2.29 -21.61 12.46
C ASP A 196 3.54 -21.75 11.59
N LYS A 197 3.50 -21.23 10.36
CA LYS A 197 4.64 -21.20 9.44
C LYS A 197 5.73 -20.20 9.84
N LEU A 198 5.41 -19.27 10.73
CA LEU A 198 6.30 -18.20 11.21
C LEU A 198 6.71 -18.40 12.68
N GLY A 199 6.98 -19.65 13.10
CA GLY A 199 7.36 -19.95 14.46
C GLY A 199 6.26 -19.71 15.50
N THR A 200 4.99 -19.82 15.10
CA THR A 200 3.81 -19.58 15.95
C THR A 200 3.81 -18.17 16.57
N ILE A 201 4.27 -17.19 15.81
CA ILE A 201 4.33 -15.79 16.24
C ILE A 201 2.96 -15.29 16.76
N GLU A 202 2.96 -14.56 17.86
CA GLU A 202 1.74 -13.97 18.40
C GLU A 202 1.18 -12.88 17.45
N ARG A 203 -0.15 -12.85 17.26
CA ARG A 203 -0.82 -11.85 16.42
C ARG A 203 -0.41 -10.41 16.77
N LYS A 204 -0.25 -10.08 18.06
CA LYS A 204 0.11 -8.74 18.52
C LYS A 204 1.53 -8.30 18.13
N ARG A 205 2.42 -9.25 17.76
CA ARG A 205 3.77 -8.98 17.25
C ARG A 205 3.77 -8.69 15.75
N ILE A 206 2.69 -9.02 15.03
CA ILE A 206 2.55 -8.74 13.59
C ILE A 206 1.88 -7.39 13.42
N ARG A 207 2.50 -6.51 12.63
CA ARG A 207 1.92 -5.23 12.28
C ARG A 207 2.22 -4.84 10.83
N CYS A 208 1.39 -3.98 10.27
CA CYS A 208 1.55 -3.48 8.91
C CYS A 208 1.33 -1.97 8.86
N PHE A 209 2.18 -1.29 8.10
CA PHE A 209 2.07 0.13 7.80
C PHE A 209 1.98 0.32 6.30
N ALA A 210 0.79 0.64 5.82
CA ALA A 210 0.47 0.81 4.41
C ALA A 210 0.42 2.31 4.07
N MET A 211 1.48 2.83 3.44
CA MET A 211 1.59 4.25 3.08
C MET A 211 0.87 4.49 1.75
N ALA A 212 -0.12 5.36 1.72
CA ALA A 212 -0.93 5.67 0.54
C ALA A 212 -1.51 4.42 -0.16
N PRO A 213 -2.20 3.51 0.55
CA PRO A 213 -2.60 2.23 -0.02
C PRO A 213 -3.69 2.40 -1.07
N ALA A 214 -3.61 1.60 -2.12
CA ALA A 214 -4.76 1.37 -3.00
C ALA A 214 -5.87 0.61 -2.24
N ARG A 215 -7.10 0.74 -2.69
CA ARG A 215 -8.21 -0.09 -2.20
C ARG A 215 -8.00 -1.53 -2.63
N CYS A 216 -7.82 -2.42 -1.68
CA CYS A 216 -7.43 -3.79 -1.98
C CYS A 216 -8.22 -4.88 -1.23
N VAL A 217 -9.07 -4.50 -0.27
CA VAL A 217 -9.83 -5.45 0.56
C VAL A 217 -11.29 -5.02 0.73
N SER A 218 -12.19 -5.97 0.91
CA SER A 218 -13.59 -5.69 1.26
C SER A 218 -13.71 -5.15 2.68
N LEU A 219 -14.80 -4.45 3.00
CA LEU A 219 -14.98 -3.76 4.27
C LEU A 219 -14.84 -4.68 5.49
N ASN A 220 -15.42 -5.88 5.43
CA ASN A 220 -15.33 -6.85 6.51
C ASN A 220 -13.87 -7.27 6.82
N LEU A 221 -13.01 -7.35 5.79
CA LEU A 221 -11.59 -7.62 5.99
C LEU A 221 -10.86 -6.39 6.53
N ALA A 222 -11.15 -5.19 6.02
CA ALA A 222 -10.56 -3.96 6.53
C ALA A 222 -10.80 -3.82 8.04
N VAL A 223 -12.01 -4.10 8.50
CA VAL A 223 -12.37 -4.05 9.93
C VAL A 223 -11.71 -5.17 10.73
N ARG A 224 -11.74 -6.42 10.22
CA ARG A 224 -11.18 -7.61 10.90
C ARG A 224 -9.69 -7.50 11.19
N TYR A 225 -8.94 -6.81 10.33
CA TYR A 225 -7.49 -6.65 10.45
C TYR A 225 -7.06 -5.24 10.89
N ALA A 226 -8.00 -4.44 11.44
CA ALA A 226 -7.72 -3.09 11.89
C ALA A 226 -6.78 -3.01 13.11
N ASP A 227 -6.60 -4.11 13.82
CA ASP A 227 -5.63 -4.25 14.91
C ASP A 227 -4.19 -4.50 14.42
N VAL A 228 -4.04 -4.97 13.19
CA VAL A 228 -2.75 -5.32 12.57
C VAL A 228 -2.33 -4.28 11.54
N ILE A 229 -3.26 -3.74 10.74
CA ILE A 229 -2.95 -2.92 9.58
C ILE A 229 -3.29 -1.46 9.86
N ASN A 230 -2.30 -0.59 9.64
CA ASN A 230 -2.39 0.85 9.75
C ASN A 230 -2.18 1.47 8.36
N SER A 231 -3.23 2.06 7.79
CA SER A 231 -3.19 2.74 6.50
C SER A 231 -2.97 4.23 6.70
N ILE A 232 -1.85 4.75 6.20
CA ILE A 232 -1.46 6.14 6.34
C ILE A 232 -1.81 6.90 5.06
N VAL A 233 -2.65 7.90 5.18
CA VAL A 233 -3.14 8.73 4.07
C VAL A 233 -2.69 10.17 4.27
N LEU A 234 -2.01 10.73 3.28
CA LEU A 234 -1.56 12.11 3.33
C LEU A 234 -2.57 13.02 2.62
N GLN A 235 -3.12 13.99 3.33
CA GLN A 235 -4.00 15.03 2.78
C GLN A 235 -5.05 14.46 1.82
N ASP A 236 -5.07 14.94 0.59
CA ASP A 236 -6.03 14.58 -0.45
C ASP A 236 -5.54 13.48 -1.38
N ASP A 237 -4.65 12.59 -0.89
CA ASP A 237 -4.22 11.44 -1.66
C ASP A 237 -5.42 10.71 -2.27
N PHE A 238 -5.42 10.58 -3.59
CA PHE A 238 -6.55 10.06 -4.35
C PHE A 238 -6.66 8.54 -4.32
N LEU A 239 -5.55 7.82 -4.13
CA LEU A 239 -5.52 6.36 -4.21
C LEU A 239 -6.51 5.68 -3.23
N PRO A 240 -6.51 6.04 -1.95
CA PRO A 240 -7.48 5.47 -1.00
C PRO A 240 -8.92 5.94 -1.24
N ARG A 241 -9.10 7.03 -2.01
CA ARG A 241 -10.39 7.68 -2.24
C ARG A 241 -11.02 7.35 -3.59
N THR A 242 -10.31 6.68 -4.49
CA THR A 242 -10.86 6.29 -5.80
C THR A 242 -12.11 5.43 -5.60
N THR A 243 -13.24 5.88 -6.15
CA THR A 243 -14.53 5.16 -6.06
C THR A 243 -14.59 3.98 -7.00
N THR A 244 -13.83 4.04 -8.09
CA THR A 244 -13.74 3.05 -9.15
C THR A 244 -12.43 2.31 -9.05
N ALA A 245 -12.41 1.03 -9.36
CA ALA A 245 -11.15 0.30 -9.50
C ALA A 245 -10.29 0.99 -10.56
N LEU A 246 -8.98 1.12 -10.30
CA LEU A 246 -8.04 1.70 -11.29
C LEU A 246 -8.14 1.02 -12.65
N GLU A 247 -8.49 -0.28 -12.66
CA GLU A 247 -8.78 -1.05 -13.86
C GLU A 247 -9.96 -0.50 -14.67
N ASP A 248 -11.04 -0.07 -14.02
CA ASP A 248 -12.21 0.49 -14.71
C ASP A 248 -11.91 1.87 -15.26
N VAL A 249 -11.11 2.67 -14.55
CA VAL A 249 -10.59 3.95 -15.06
C VAL A 249 -9.73 3.70 -16.29
N TYR A 250 -8.82 2.75 -16.23
CA TYR A 250 -7.93 2.36 -17.31
C TYR A 250 -8.72 1.86 -18.53
N LYS A 251 -9.64 0.92 -18.35
CA LYS A 251 -10.52 0.39 -19.41
C LYS A 251 -11.36 1.49 -20.04
N SER A 252 -11.89 2.43 -19.26
CA SER A 252 -12.70 3.54 -19.76
C SER A 252 -11.91 4.44 -20.67
N ILE A 253 -10.67 4.74 -20.33
CA ILE A 253 -9.79 5.60 -21.10
C ILE A 253 -9.36 4.93 -22.41
N PHE A 254 -9.12 3.61 -22.41
CA PHE A 254 -8.65 2.90 -23.61
C PHE A 254 -9.76 2.40 -24.55
N CYS A 255 -10.91 2.04 -23.97
CA CYS A 255 -11.94 1.40 -24.79
C CYS A 255 -12.81 2.38 -25.58
N LEU A 256 -13.08 3.60 -25.08
CA LEU A 256 -13.84 4.63 -25.80
C LEU A 256 -13.79 5.99 -25.06
N PRO A 257 -13.24 7.05 -25.67
CA PRO A 257 -13.27 8.41 -25.10
C PRO A 257 -14.70 8.92 -24.83
N CYS A 258 -15.71 8.42 -25.57
CA CYS A 258 -17.13 8.77 -25.37
C CYS A 258 -17.77 8.09 -24.16
N LEU A 259 -17.22 6.96 -23.66
CA LEU A 259 -17.72 6.29 -22.46
C LEU A 259 -17.27 6.96 -21.16
N LEU A 260 -16.21 7.77 -21.18
CA LEU A 260 -15.80 8.58 -20.03
C LEU A 260 -16.94 9.52 -19.57
N CYS A 261 -17.63 10.17 -20.52
CA CYS A 261 -18.78 11.01 -20.19
C CYS A 261 -19.97 10.19 -19.65
N LEU A 262 -20.23 9.01 -20.22
CA LEU A 262 -21.34 8.14 -19.79
C LEU A 262 -21.04 7.48 -18.44
N MET A 263 -19.77 7.12 -18.15
CA MET A 263 -19.38 6.54 -16.85
C MET A 263 -19.31 7.60 -15.75
N CYS A 264 -18.83 8.80 -16.04
CA CYS A 264 -18.92 9.92 -15.10
C CYS A 264 -20.38 10.24 -14.77
N VAL A 265 -21.28 10.25 -15.75
CA VAL A 265 -22.73 10.45 -15.54
C VAL A 265 -23.34 9.27 -14.77
N LYS A 266 -22.98 8.03 -15.12
CA LYS A 266 -23.45 6.82 -14.41
C LYS A 266 -22.91 6.76 -12.98
N ASP A 267 -21.66 7.15 -12.74
CA ASP A 267 -21.07 7.20 -11.40
C ASP A 267 -21.66 8.33 -10.54
N THR A 268 -22.03 9.46 -11.16
CA THR A 268 -22.69 10.57 -10.47
C THR A 268 -24.16 10.27 -10.21
N CYS A 269 -24.83 9.52 -11.10
CA CYS A 269 -26.25 9.17 -10.99
C CYS A 269 -26.50 7.86 -10.21
N THR A 270 -25.50 7.02 -9.96
CA THR A 270 -25.68 5.84 -9.11
C THR A 270 -25.66 6.31 -7.66
N LEU A 271 -26.80 6.21 -6.98
CA LEU A 271 -26.93 6.52 -5.55
C LEU A 271 -25.77 5.90 -4.78
N GLU A 272 -24.99 6.71 -4.05
CA GLU A 272 -23.83 6.25 -3.24
C GLU A 272 -24.21 5.10 -2.30
N GLU A 273 -25.43 5.08 -1.80
CA GLU A 273 -25.97 3.99 -0.97
C GLU A 273 -25.93 2.62 -1.65
N LYS A 274 -26.18 2.53 -2.97
CA LYS A 274 -26.08 1.25 -3.69
C LYS A 274 -24.64 0.78 -3.84
N LYS A 275 -23.71 1.73 -4.02
CA LYS A 275 -22.27 1.45 -4.09
C LYS A 275 -21.73 1.01 -2.72
N LEU A 276 -22.23 1.58 -1.63
CA LEU A 276 -21.85 1.21 -0.26
C LEU A 276 -22.35 -0.19 0.15
N LYS A 277 -23.48 -0.63 -0.41
CA LYS A 277 -24.07 -1.93 -0.12
C LYS A 277 -23.45 -3.10 -0.90
N ASP A 278 -22.58 -2.84 -1.89
CA ASP A 278 -21.91 -3.92 -2.64
C ASP A 278 -20.80 -4.55 -1.78
N PRO A 279 -20.96 -5.82 -1.33
CA PRO A 279 -19.96 -6.48 -0.49
C PRO A 279 -18.62 -6.72 -1.21
N ARG A 280 -18.61 -6.59 -2.54
CA ARG A 280 -17.41 -6.76 -3.38
C ARG A 280 -16.58 -5.49 -3.47
N ARG A 281 -17.13 -4.34 -3.06
CA ARG A 281 -16.42 -3.06 -3.06
C ARG A 281 -15.14 -3.17 -2.23
N LEU A 282 -14.02 -2.71 -2.79
CA LEU A 282 -12.75 -2.68 -2.10
C LEU A 282 -12.54 -1.34 -1.39
N TYR A 283 -11.84 -1.41 -0.26
CA TYR A 283 -11.52 -0.31 0.64
C TYR A 283 -10.01 -0.31 0.93
N ALA A 284 -9.50 0.79 1.47
CA ALA A 284 -8.19 0.82 2.09
C ALA A 284 -8.17 -0.16 3.29
N PRO A 285 -7.11 -0.93 3.48
CA PRO A 285 -7.06 -1.96 4.50
C PRO A 285 -6.85 -1.40 5.91
N GLY A 286 -7.47 -2.01 6.90
CA GLY A 286 -7.21 -1.76 8.32
C GLY A 286 -7.68 -0.40 8.84
N ARG A 287 -6.96 0.11 9.86
CA ARG A 287 -7.23 1.40 10.49
C ARG A 287 -6.66 2.53 9.65
N LEU A 288 -7.42 3.59 9.44
CA LEU A 288 -6.98 4.76 8.67
C LEU A 288 -6.39 5.84 9.61
N TYR A 289 -5.22 6.32 9.25
CA TYR A 289 -4.59 7.51 9.82
C TYR A 289 -4.48 8.57 8.72
N HIS A 290 -5.03 9.74 8.98
CA HIS A 290 -5.04 10.85 8.03
C HIS A 290 -4.11 11.96 8.50
N ILE A 291 -3.02 12.17 7.76
CA ILE A 291 -2.09 13.27 7.99
C ILE A 291 -2.62 14.50 7.28
N VAL A 292 -2.97 15.53 8.04
CA VAL A 292 -3.52 16.78 7.53
C VAL A 292 -2.67 17.96 7.99
N GLU A 293 -2.22 18.76 7.05
CA GLU A 293 -1.60 20.05 7.33
C GLU A 293 -2.70 21.05 7.69
N ARG A 294 -2.80 21.41 8.95
CA ARG A 294 -3.71 22.47 9.41
C ARG A 294 -3.01 23.80 9.36
N LYS A 295 -3.67 24.84 8.85
CA LYS A 295 -3.15 26.19 8.99
C LYS A 295 -3.17 26.61 10.46
N PRO A 296 -2.13 27.33 10.92
CA PRO A 296 -2.22 28.01 12.20
C PRO A 296 -3.45 28.95 12.16
N PHE A 297 -4.26 28.91 13.20
CA PHE A 297 -5.38 29.82 13.36
C PHE A 297 -4.91 31.26 13.10
N ARG A 298 -5.60 31.94 12.22
CA ARG A 298 -5.45 33.38 12.06
C ARG A 298 -6.28 34.09 13.12
#